data_5e8599bde56992c2b41b768934fa01d4
#
_entry.id   5e8599bde56992c2b41b768934fa01d4
#
_cell.length_a   1.000
_cell.length_b   1.000
_cell.length_c   1.000
_cell.angle_alpha   90.00
_cell.angle_beta   90.00
_cell.angle_gamma   90.00
#
_symmetry.space_group_name_H-M   'P 1'
#
loop_
_entity.id
_entity.type
_entity.pdbx_description
1 polymer ?
#
loop_
_entity_poly.entity_id
_entity_poly.type
_entity_poly.pdbx_seq_one_letter_code
_entity_poly.pdbx_strand_id
1 'polypeptide(L)'
;MKLPGKIAIMGGGSWATAIAKIVLAQADSINWYMRRDDRIEEFKRLGHNPAYLTSVRFDIKNINFSSDINKVVKESDTLIFVTPSPYLKSHLKKLKTKIKDKFIVTAIKGIVPDENLIVSDYFHQVYGVPEENIAVIAGPCHAEEVALERLSYPVSYT
;
A
#
# COMPACT_ATOMS: atom_id res chain seq x y z
N MET A 1 -1.54 16.21 -4.43
CA MET A 1 -1.08 16.17 -3.01
C MET A 1 0.29 15.54 -2.96
N LYS A 2 1.26 16.16 -2.32
CA LYS A 2 2.59 15.56 -2.12
C LYS A 2 2.56 14.74 -0.82
N LEU A 3 2.77 13.43 -0.93
CA LEU A 3 2.82 12.56 0.25
C LEU A 3 4.08 12.85 1.09
N PRO A 4 3.98 12.86 2.43
CA PRO A 4 5.12 13.19 3.28
C PRO A 4 6.15 12.05 3.34
N GLY A 5 7.42 12.43 3.28
CA GLY A 5 8.59 11.58 3.56
C GLY A 5 8.71 10.33 2.70
N LYS A 6 9.22 9.26 3.29
CA LYS A 6 9.44 7.97 2.63
C LYS A 6 8.16 7.15 2.55
N ILE A 7 7.82 6.69 1.36
CA ILE A 7 6.54 6.02 1.08
C ILE A 7 6.71 4.51 1.15
N ALA A 8 5.78 3.83 1.82
CA ALA A 8 5.65 2.38 1.81
C ALA A 8 4.35 1.91 1.14
N ILE A 9 4.45 0.88 0.32
CA ILE A 9 3.31 0.12 -0.19
C ILE A 9 3.08 -1.10 0.72
N MET A 10 1.88 -1.22 1.28
CA MET A 10 1.51 -2.26 2.24
C MET A 10 0.56 -3.26 1.59
N GLY A 11 1.11 -4.28 0.93
CA GLY A 11 0.36 -5.31 0.21
C GLY A 11 1.06 -5.74 -1.07
N GLY A 12 0.65 -6.86 -1.66
CA GLY A 12 1.32 -7.47 -2.83
C GLY A 12 0.39 -7.88 -3.96
N GLY A 13 -0.84 -7.37 -3.99
CA GLY A 13 -1.84 -7.66 -5.02
C GLY A 13 -1.72 -6.79 -6.28
N SER A 14 -2.68 -6.94 -7.20
CA SER A 14 -2.73 -6.15 -8.45
C SER A 14 -2.81 -4.65 -8.19
N TRP A 15 -3.68 -4.23 -7.27
CA TRP A 15 -3.86 -2.83 -6.94
C TRP A 15 -2.62 -2.22 -6.25
N ALA A 16 -1.93 -2.99 -5.39
CA ALA A 16 -0.64 -2.58 -4.83
C ALA A 16 0.42 -2.39 -5.91
N THR A 17 0.45 -3.26 -6.91
CA THR A 17 1.37 -3.17 -8.05
C THR A 17 1.09 -1.93 -8.90
N ALA A 18 -0.18 -1.62 -9.18
CA ALA A 18 -0.57 -0.44 -9.92
C ALA A 18 -0.21 0.85 -9.17
N ILE A 19 -0.51 0.94 -7.88
CA ILE A 19 -0.18 2.11 -7.05
C ILE A 19 1.34 2.28 -6.93
N ALA A 20 2.10 1.19 -6.74
CA ALA A 20 3.56 1.27 -6.71
C ALA A 20 4.14 1.85 -8.01
N LYS A 21 3.57 1.50 -9.17
CA LYS A 21 3.97 2.06 -10.47
C LYS A 21 3.74 3.57 -10.53
N ILE A 22 2.56 4.04 -10.09
CA ILE A 22 2.23 5.48 -10.04
C ILE A 22 3.17 6.23 -9.10
N VAL A 23 3.40 5.69 -7.90
CA VAL A 23 4.25 6.35 -6.90
C VAL A 23 5.68 6.46 -7.40
N LEU A 24 6.24 5.40 -8.00
CA LEU A 24 7.59 5.41 -8.56
C LEU A 24 7.77 6.30 -9.78
N ALA A 25 6.70 6.75 -10.42
CA ALA A 25 6.78 7.77 -11.46
C ALA A 25 7.15 9.17 -10.91
N GLN A 26 7.02 9.38 -9.58
CA GLN A 26 7.27 10.66 -8.92
C GLN A 26 8.21 10.56 -7.71
N ALA A 27 8.50 9.37 -7.23
CA ALA A 27 9.39 9.10 -6.11
C ALA A 27 10.62 8.33 -6.57
N ASP A 28 11.80 8.69 -6.05
CA ASP A 28 13.07 8.02 -6.40
C ASP A 28 13.12 6.58 -5.90
N SER A 29 12.44 6.28 -4.79
CA SER A 29 12.36 4.94 -4.23
C SER A 29 11.16 4.76 -3.33
N ILE A 30 10.75 3.50 -3.13
CA ILE A 30 9.71 3.11 -2.19
C ILE A 30 10.17 1.96 -1.30
N ASN A 31 9.56 1.85 -0.12
CA ASN A 31 9.57 0.62 0.65
C ASN A 31 8.35 -0.22 0.25
N TRP A 32 8.49 -1.54 0.16
CA TRP A 32 7.37 -2.39 -0.23
C TRP A 32 7.26 -3.62 0.67
N TYR A 33 6.18 -3.67 1.44
CA TYR A 33 5.84 -4.80 2.28
C TYR A 33 5.08 -5.86 1.48
N MET A 34 5.62 -7.05 1.41
CA MET A 34 4.95 -8.24 0.88
C MET A 34 5.10 -9.38 1.90
N ARG A 35 4.00 -10.01 2.30
CA ARG A 35 3.99 -11.01 3.38
C ARG A 35 4.88 -12.23 3.14
N ARG A 36 5.20 -12.56 1.88
CA ARG A 36 5.89 -13.79 1.47
C ARG A 36 7.24 -13.49 0.88
N ASP A 37 8.31 -14.01 1.50
CA ASP A 37 9.69 -13.85 1.03
C ASP A 37 9.91 -14.49 -0.34
N ASP A 38 9.33 -15.68 -0.59
CA ASP A 38 9.43 -16.35 -1.90
C ASP A 38 8.87 -15.48 -3.03
N ARG A 39 7.82 -14.71 -2.80
CA ARG A 39 7.26 -13.77 -3.77
C ARG A 39 8.14 -12.54 -3.98
N ILE A 40 8.80 -12.07 -2.94
CA ILE A 40 9.77 -10.98 -3.03
C ILE A 40 10.96 -11.41 -3.89
N GLU A 41 11.52 -12.59 -3.63
CA GLU A 41 12.67 -13.08 -4.40
C GLU A 41 12.31 -13.33 -5.87
N GLU A 42 11.13 -13.87 -6.12
CA GLU A 42 10.62 -14.05 -7.48
C GLU A 42 10.42 -12.71 -8.20
N PHE A 43 9.85 -11.71 -7.51
CA PHE A 43 9.67 -10.36 -8.03
C PHE A 43 11.01 -9.72 -8.42
N LYS A 44 12.00 -9.81 -7.53
CA LYS A 44 13.35 -9.29 -7.79
C LYS A 44 13.99 -9.95 -9.01
N ARG A 45 13.85 -11.27 -9.14
CA ARG A 45 14.41 -12.04 -10.25
C ARG A 45 13.76 -11.69 -11.59
N LEU A 46 12.42 -11.48 -11.59
CA LEU A 46 11.64 -11.25 -12.81
C LEU A 46 11.56 -9.76 -13.21
N GLY A 47 11.76 -8.84 -12.26
CA GLY A 47 11.54 -7.41 -12.46
C GLY A 47 10.09 -7.01 -12.59
N HIS A 48 9.16 -7.87 -12.17
CA HIS A 48 7.73 -7.62 -12.15
C HIS A 48 7.04 -8.49 -11.08
N ASN A 49 5.80 -8.14 -10.72
CA ASN A 49 5.01 -8.98 -9.81
C ASN A 49 4.75 -10.35 -10.46
N PRO A 50 5.11 -11.47 -9.80
CA PRO A 50 4.99 -12.79 -10.40
C PRO A 50 3.55 -13.28 -10.58
N ALA A 51 2.60 -12.70 -9.83
CA ALA A 51 1.20 -13.14 -9.82
C ALA A 51 0.22 -12.13 -10.45
N TYR A 52 0.60 -10.85 -10.50
CA TYR A 52 -0.30 -9.76 -10.89
C TYR A 52 0.39 -8.77 -11.81
N LEU A 53 -0.29 -8.31 -12.86
CA LEU A 53 0.20 -7.29 -13.78
C LEU A 53 1.63 -7.60 -14.29
N THR A 54 1.83 -8.81 -14.76
CA THR A 54 3.15 -9.35 -15.17
C THR A 54 3.82 -8.58 -16.30
N SER A 55 3.05 -7.78 -17.05
CA SER A 55 3.56 -6.87 -18.09
C SER A 55 4.17 -5.58 -17.52
N VAL A 56 3.87 -5.24 -16.26
CA VAL A 56 4.37 -4.01 -15.62
C VAL A 56 5.76 -4.24 -15.06
N ARG A 57 6.75 -3.59 -15.65
CA ARG A 57 8.16 -3.70 -15.25
C ARG A 57 8.54 -2.63 -14.22
N PHE A 58 9.45 -3.01 -13.34
CA PHE A 58 10.01 -2.16 -12.29
C PHE A 58 11.53 -2.17 -12.32
N ASP A 59 12.15 -1.02 -12.06
CA ASP A 59 13.56 -0.99 -11.68
C ASP A 59 13.66 -1.38 -10.20
N ILE A 60 14.13 -2.61 -9.97
CA ILE A 60 14.22 -3.21 -8.63
C ILE A 60 15.15 -2.42 -7.69
N LYS A 61 16.10 -1.66 -8.23
CA LYS A 61 17.02 -0.83 -7.43
C LYS A 61 16.28 0.28 -6.65
N ASN A 62 15.12 0.69 -7.13
CA ASN A 62 14.31 1.74 -6.53
C ASN A 62 13.29 1.18 -5.51
N ILE A 63 13.33 -0.12 -5.20
CA ILE A 63 12.37 -0.76 -4.31
C ILE A 63 13.10 -1.50 -3.18
N ASN A 64 12.78 -1.11 -1.94
CA ASN A 64 13.23 -1.79 -0.74
C ASN A 64 12.16 -2.76 -0.27
N PHE A 65 12.23 -4.01 -0.71
CA PHE A 65 11.29 -5.05 -0.30
C PHE A 65 11.58 -5.57 1.11
N SER A 66 10.52 -5.89 1.85
CA SER A 66 10.62 -6.64 3.09
C SER A 66 9.33 -7.39 3.42
N SER A 67 9.46 -8.57 4.00
CA SER A 67 8.37 -9.33 4.61
C SER A 67 8.17 -9.02 6.10
N ASP A 68 9.03 -8.19 6.68
CA ASP A 68 8.87 -7.67 8.04
C ASP A 68 8.10 -6.35 8.01
N ILE A 69 6.82 -6.40 8.42
CA ILE A 69 5.94 -5.22 8.47
C ILE A 69 6.48 -4.14 9.40
N ASN A 70 7.12 -4.53 10.53
CA ASN A 70 7.63 -3.59 11.52
C ASN A 70 8.82 -2.80 10.97
N LYS A 71 9.71 -3.48 10.22
CA LYS A 71 10.83 -2.84 9.55
C LYS A 71 10.31 -1.81 8.53
N VAL A 72 9.38 -2.21 7.66
CA VAL A 72 8.83 -1.31 6.64
C VAL A 72 8.16 -0.09 7.27
N VAL A 73 7.34 -0.29 8.30
CA VAL A 73 6.66 0.80 9.02
C VAL A 73 7.65 1.73 9.70
N LYS A 74 8.70 1.19 10.34
CA LYS A 74 9.72 1.99 11.01
C LYS A 74 10.50 2.88 10.04
N GLU A 75 10.79 2.38 8.84
CA GLU A 75 11.60 3.05 7.82
C GLU A 75 10.77 3.95 6.89
N SER A 76 9.48 4.18 7.16
CA SER A 76 8.59 4.94 6.29
C SER A 76 7.78 5.98 7.06
N ASP A 77 7.42 7.07 6.38
CA ASP A 77 6.61 8.16 6.93
C ASP A 77 5.16 8.07 6.45
N THR A 78 4.96 7.66 5.20
CA THR A 78 3.65 7.41 4.59
C THR A 78 3.46 5.91 4.32
N LEU A 79 2.33 5.37 4.76
CA LEU A 79 1.96 3.97 4.58
C LEU A 79 0.71 3.87 3.70
N ILE A 80 0.84 3.30 2.49
CA ILE A 80 -0.28 3.10 1.57
C ILE A 80 -0.78 1.66 1.72
N PHE A 81 -1.89 1.48 2.41
CA PHE A 81 -2.51 0.16 2.62
C PHE A 81 -3.36 -0.27 1.43
N VAL A 82 -3.03 -1.42 0.85
CA VAL A 82 -3.64 -1.95 -0.39
C VAL A 82 -3.94 -3.44 -0.25
N THR A 83 -4.50 -3.82 0.86
CA THR A 83 -4.92 -5.20 1.15
C THR A 83 -6.44 -5.26 1.16
N PRO A 84 -7.10 -6.30 0.63
CA PRO A 84 -8.55 -6.42 0.75
C PRO A 84 -9.00 -6.37 2.21
N SER A 85 -10.09 -5.65 2.50
CA SER A 85 -10.55 -5.36 3.87
C SER A 85 -10.68 -6.60 4.78
N PRO A 86 -11.14 -7.79 4.29
CA PRO A 86 -11.21 -8.98 5.13
C PRO A 86 -9.85 -9.48 5.66
N TYR A 87 -8.76 -9.13 4.97
CA TYR A 87 -7.42 -9.55 5.33
C TYR A 87 -6.61 -8.48 6.09
N LEU A 88 -7.13 -7.27 6.23
CA LEU A 88 -6.41 -6.16 6.86
C LEU A 88 -5.98 -6.51 8.29
N LYS A 89 -6.89 -7.01 9.13
CA LYS A 89 -6.59 -7.42 10.51
C LYS A 89 -5.50 -8.49 10.58
N SER A 90 -5.56 -9.49 9.71
CA SER A 90 -4.56 -10.56 9.68
C SER A 90 -3.17 -10.04 9.24
N HIS A 91 -3.11 -9.06 8.37
CA HIS A 91 -1.88 -8.38 7.98
C HIS A 91 -1.32 -7.55 9.14
N LEU A 92 -2.18 -6.84 9.87
CA LEU A 92 -1.77 -6.00 10.99
C LEU A 92 -1.48 -6.78 12.27
N LYS A 93 -1.84 -8.08 12.35
CA LYS A 93 -1.63 -8.92 13.54
C LYS A 93 -0.17 -8.97 13.99
N LYS A 94 0.78 -8.88 13.07
CA LYS A 94 2.22 -8.88 13.35
C LYS A 94 2.80 -7.48 13.61
N LEU A 95 2.00 -6.43 13.42
CA LEU A 95 2.43 -5.05 13.61
C LEU A 95 2.55 -4.73 15.10
N LYS A 96 3.77 -4.47 15.54
CA LYS A 96 4.11 -4.02 16.90
C LYS A 96 4.55 -2.56 16.93
N THR A 97 5.04 -2.06 15.79
CA THR A 97 5.47 -0.66 15.63
C THR A 97 4.25 0.25 15.62
N LYS A 98 4.31 1.33 16.40
CA LYS A 98 3.23 2.34 16.42
C LYS A 98 3.14 3.04 15.07
N ILE A 99 1.90 3.29 14.62
CA ILE A 99 1.60 4.00 13.36
C ILE A 99 0.87 5.31 13.59
N LYS A 100 0.65 5.69 14.84
CA LYS A 100 -0.09 6.91 15.23
C LYS A 100 0.46 8.17 14.57
N ASP A 101 1.77 8.27 14.43
CA ASP A 101 2.44 9.46 13.88
C ASP A 101 2.75 9.33 12.38
N LYS A 102 2.21 8.29 11.72
CA LYS A 102 2.38 8.07 10.28
C LYS A 102 1.25 8.71 9.50
N PHE A 103 1.54 9.06 8.25
CA PHE A 103 0.50 9.41 7.29
C PHE A 103 -0.03 8.12 6.65
N ILE A 104 -1.30 7.86 6.81
CA ILE A 104 -1.96 6.65 6.31
C ILE A 104 -2.73 6.98 5.04
N VAL A 105 -2.47 6.23 3.98
CA VAL A 105 -3.29 6.26 2.78
C VAL A 105 -3.96 4.89 2.65
N THR A 106 -5.27 4.84 2.57
CA THR A 106 -5.99 3.60 2.31
C THR A 106 -6.57 3.59 0.90
N ALA A 107 -6.27 2.55 0.15
CA ALA A 107 -6.90 2.23 -1.13
C ALA A 107 -7.79 0.98 -1.00
N ILE A 108 -8.23 0.69 0.21
CA ILE A 108 -9.02 -0.49 0.56
C ILE A 108 -10.49 -0.14 0.49
N LYS A 109 -11.25 -0.91 -0.28
CA LYS A 109 -12.72 -0.77 -0.40
C LYS A 109 -13.43 -1.62 0.67
N GLY A 110 -14.58 -1.13 1.13
CA GLY A 110 -15.44 -1.85 2.07
C GLY A 110 -15.15 -1.54 3.54
N ILE A 111 -15.63 -2.42 4.40
CA ILE A 111 -15.54 -2.33 5.85
C ILE A 111 -14.57 -3.37 6.40
N VAL A 112 -14.04 -3.12 7.60
CA VAL A 112 -13.29 -4.10 8.37
C VAL A 112 -14.30 -5.02 9.06
N PRO A 113 -14.31 -6.33 8.76
CA PRO A 113 -15.21 -7.27 9.41
C PRO A 113 -15.03 -7.28 10.93
N ASP A 114 -16.07 -7.61 11.66
CA ASP A 114 -16.21 -7.64 13.13
C ASP A 114 -16.32 -6.24 13.77
N GLU A 115 -15.50 -5.27 13.38
CA GLU A 115 -15.63 -3.88 13.85
C GLU A 115 -16.74 -3.11 13.15
N ASN A 116 -17.15 -3.52 11.95
CA ASN A 116 -18.11 -2.82 11.10
C ASN A 116 -17.73 -1.35 10.81
N LEU A 117 -16.42 -1.06 10.81
CA LEU A 117 -15.88 0.25 10.54
C LEU A 117 -15.38 0.33 9.09
N ILE A 118 -15.54 1.49 8.46
CA ILE A 118 -14.77 1.78 7.25
C ILE A 118 -13.29 1.84 7.60
N VAL A 119 -12.42 1.62 6.62
CA VAL A 119 -10.99 1.42 6.88
C VAL A 119 -10.32 2.66 7.48
N SER A 120 -10.74 3.88 7.09
CA SER A 120 -10.25 5.13 7.70
C SER A 120 -10.58 5.19 9.20
N ASP A 121 -11.82 4.93 9.55
CA ASP A 121 -12.28 4.95 10.95
C ASP A 121 -11.58 3.87 11.78
N TYR A 122 -11.32 2.72 11.19
CA TYR A 122 -10.56 1.66 11.83
C TYR A 122 -9.14 2.10 12.20
N PHE A 123 -8.42 2.79 11.30
CA PHE A 123 -7.10 3.34 11.63
C PHE A 123 -7.18 4.44 12.68
N HIS A 124 -8.18 5.29 12.61
CA HIS A 124 -8.39 6.35 13.60
C HIS A 124 -8.71 5.77 14.99
N GLN A 125 -9.74 4.94 15.10
CA GLN A 125 -10.26 4.48 16.39
C GLN A 125 -9.41 3.41 17.04
N VAL A 126 -8.83 2.49 16.25
CA VAL A 126 -8.08 1.33 16.80
C VAL A 126 -6.59 1.65 16.94
N TYR A 127 -6.01 2.41 16.02
CA TYR A 127 -4.57 2.73 16.02
C TYR A 127 -4.27 4.15 16.48
N GLY A 128 -5.27 4.98 16.73
CA GLY A 128 -5.12 6.35 17.21
C GLY A 128 -4.48 7.29 16.20
N VAL A 129 -4.58 6.98 14.91
CA VAL A 129 -4.08 7.87 13.84
C VAL A 129 -5.00 9.09 13.76
N PRO A 130 -4.48 10.33 13.82
CA PRO A 130 -5.30 11.52 13.62
C PRO A 130 -6.00 11.53 12.26
N GLU A 131 -7.25 12.01 12.19
CA GLU A 131 -8.01 12.04 10.94
C GLU A 131 -7.29 12.84 9.85
N GLU A 132 -6.66 13.95 10.21
CA GLU A 132 -5.86 14.78 9.30
C GLU A 132 -4.64 14.05 8.70
N ASN A 133 -4.25 12.92 9.29
CA ASN A 133 -3.18 12.05 8.80
C ASN A 133 -3.70 10.84 8.01
N ILE A 134 -4.99 10.81 7.67
CA ILE A 134 -5.59 9.71 6.91
C ILE A 134 -6.14 10.24 5.58
N ALA A 135 -5.71 9.62 4.49
CA ALA A 135 -6.24 9.88 3.15
C ALA A 135 -6.84 8.60 2.56
N VAL A 136 -7.88 8.75 1.77
CA VAL A 136 -8.55 7.62 1.10
C VAL A 136 -8.43 7.78 -0.41
N ILE A 137 -7.94 6.75 -1.08
CA ILE A 137 -7.99 6.63 -2.54
C ILE A 137 -9.22 5.82 -2.91
N ALA A 138 -10.16 6.44 -3.60
CA ALA A 138 -11.39 5.81 -4.08
C ALA A 138 -11.58 6.08 -5.58
N GLY A 139 -12.55 5.42 -6.18
CA GLY A 139 -12.93 5.64 -7.57
C GLY A 139 -13.17 4.34 -8.33
N PRO A 140 -13.82 4.42 -9.50
CA PRO A 140 -14.10 3.28 -10.37
C PRO A 140 -12.89 2.96 -11.25
N CYS A 141 -11.76 2.56 -10.61
CA CYS A 141 -10.52 2.27 -11.33
C CYS A 141 -10.19 0.78 -11.25
N HIS A 142 -9.76 0.21 -12.37
CA HIS A 142 -9.20 -1.14 -12.44
C HIS A 142 -7.67 -1.07 -12.41
N ALA A 143 -7.05 -1.98 -11.66
CA ALA A 143 -5.60 -2.00 -11.48
C ALA A 143 -4.85 -2.11 -12.83
N GLU A 144 -5.40 -2.88 -13.76
CA GLU A 144 -4.87 -3.10 -15.09
C GLU A 144 -4.85 -1.81 -15.92
N GLU A 145 -5.92 -1.03 -15.88
CA GLU A 145 -6.02 0.24 -16.61
C GLU A 145 -5.07 1.29 -16.06
N VAL A 146 -5.02 1.38 -14.72
CA VAL A 146 -4.13 2.30 -14.02
C VAL A 146 -2.66 1.96 -14.29
N ALA A 147 -2.31 0.68 -14.24
CA ALA A 147 -0.94 0.23 -14.48
C ALA A 147 -0.47 0.39 -15.93
N LEU A 148 -1.40 0.42 -16.89
CA LEU A 148 -1.15 0.67 -18.32
C LEU A 148 -1.27 2.14 -18.71
N GLU A 149 -1.34 3.04 -17.71
CA GLU A 149 -1.46 4.50 -17.90
C GLU A 149 -2.68 4.89 -18.75
N ARG A 150 -3.74 4.07 -18.74
CA ARG A 150 -5.02 4.41 -19.36
C ARG A 150 -5.76 5.44 -18.51
N LEU A 151 -6.65 6.19 -19.14
CA LEU A 151 -7.47 7.19 -18.48
C LEU A 151 -8.21 6.56 -17.29
N SER A 152 -7.84 6.96 -16.09
CA SER A 152 -8.41 6.51 -14.81
C SER A 152 -8.66 7.74 -13.95
N TYR A 153 -9.73 7.72 -13.18
CA TYR A 153 -10.12 8.84 -12.31
C TYR A 153 -10.10 8.42 -10.82
N PRO A 154 -8.89 8.17 -10.25
CA PRO A 154 -8.80 7.99 -8.81
C PRO A 154 -9.09 9.32 -8.11
N VAL A 155 -9.90 9.28 -7.07
CA VAL A 155 -10.21 10.43 -6.23
C VAL A 155 -9.61 10.19 -4.85
N SER A 156 -8.89 11.19 -4.31
CA SER A 156 -8.39 11.17 -2.94
C SER A 156 -9.21 12.11 -2.07
N TYR A 157 -9.58 11.64 -0.89
CA TYR A 157 -10.23 12.42 0.16
C TYR A 157 -9.32 12.49 1.38
N THR A 158 -9.20 13.65 1.97
CA THR A 158 -8.54 13.90 3.26
C THR A 158 -9.56 14.39 4.26
#